data_dc4c0de3d1818114812a8d5756caf7f4
#
_entry.id   dc4c0de3d1818114812a8d5756caf7f4
#
_cell.length_a   1.000
_cell.length_b   1.000
_cell.length_c   1.000
_cell.angle_alpha   90.00
_cell.angle_beta   90.00
_cell.angle_gamma   90.00
#
_symmetry.space_group_name_H-M   'P 1'
#
loop_
_entity.id
_entity.type
_entity.pdbx_description
1 polymer ?
#
loop_
_entity_poly.entity_id
_entity_poly.type
_entity_poly.pdbx_seq_one_letter_code
_entity_poly.pdbx_strand_id
1 'polypeptide(L)'
;MNIEQIRDYTLSFLGVTEDQPFGDDIITFRLEGKIFVCLWLGGGEHDIKETGPRLALKLSPERNEELRSQFEAVTPAWHWNKKHWSDVYYEQIEDTLVQEWIRESYLLVASKLPKAMRQKYIPSPPLAVEDGVKK
;
A
#
# COMPACT_ATOMS: atom_id res chain seq x y z
N MET A 1 13.86 2.58 -0.42
CA MET A 1 13.40 2.88 0.96
C MET A 1 13.77 1.73 1.88
N ASN A 2 13.90 2.00 3.15
CA ASN A 2 14.09 0.94 4.16
C ASN A 2 12.80 0.77 4.96
N ILE A 3 12.82 -0.20 5.89
CA ILE A 3 11.64 -0.53 6.70
C ILE A 3 11.11 0.69 7.44
N GLU A 4 12.00 1.45 8.08
CA GLU A 4 11.59 2.62 8.86
C GLU A 4 10.96 3.70 7.99
N GLN A 5 11.55 3.94 6.84
CA GLN A 5 11.03 4.93 5.90
C GLN A 5 9.64 4.54 5.39
N ILE A 6 9.45 3.27 5.07
CA ILE A 6 8.15 2.78 4.60
C ILE A 6 7.12 2.91 5.72
N ARG A 7 7.50 2.51 6.92
CA ARG A 7 6.60 2.60 8.07
C ARG A 7 6.19 4.04 8.33
N ASP A 8 7.17 4.95 8.39
CA ASP A 8 6.90 6.36 8.66
C ASP A 8 6.03 6.98 7.58
N TYR A 9 6.33 6.69 6.32
CA TYR A 9 5.54 7.21 5.21
C TYR A 9 4.10 6.72 5.28
N THR A 10 3.90 5.42 5.51
CA THR A 10 2.57 4.83 5.56
C THR A 10 1.77 5.38 6.73
N LEU A 11 2.40 5.55 7.89
CA LEU A 11 1.73 6.10 9.06
C LEU A 11 1.45 7.60 8.94
N SER A 12 2.06 8.27 7.97
CA SER A 12 1.84 9.70 7.78
C SER A 12 0.46 10.01 7.21
N PHE A 13 -0.21 9.03 6.61
CA PHE A 13 -1.55 9.24 6.07
C PHE A 13 -2.56 9.30 7.20
N LEU A 14 -3.55 10.15 7.03
CA LEU A 14 -4.56 10.39 8.05
C LEU A 14 -5.29 9.09 8.42
N GLY A 15 -5.36 8.82 9.72
CA GLY A 15 -6.16 7.73 10.25
C GLY A 15 -5.53 6.35 10.16
N VAL A 16 -4.31 6.25 9.65
CA VAL A 16 -3.65 4.95 9.51
C VAL A 16 -3.16 4.45 10.87
N THR A 17 -3.44 3.19 11.15
CA THR A 17 -2.96 2.50 12.34
C THR A 17 -2.12 1.30 11.92
N GLU A 18 -1.30 0.80 12.85
CA GLU A 18 -0.49 -0.39 12.60
C GLU A 18 -0.71 -1.41 13.71
N ASP A 19 -0.62 -2.70 13.35
CA ASP A 19 -0.66 -3.78 14.33
C ASP A 19 0.08 -4.98 13.75
N GLN A 20 0.18 -6.05 14.55
CA GLN A 20 0.92 -7.25 14.16
C GLN A 20 0.10 -8.51 14.48
N PRO A 21 -1.09 -8.66 13.88
CA PRO A 21 -1.95 -9.80 14.19
C PRO A 21 -1.44 -11.14 13.65
N PHE A 22 -0.50 -11.09 12.70
CA PHE A 22 0.01 -12.30 12.03
C PHE A 22 1.40 -12.72 12.49
N GLY A 23 1.94 -12.06 13.54
CA GLY A 23 3.24 -12.41 14.08
C GLY A 23 4.19 -11.22 14.11
N ASP A 24 5.36 -11.45 14.70
CA ASP A 24 6.32 -10.38 14.94
C ASP A 24 7.10 -9.98 13.69
N ASP A 25 6.98 -10.75 12.61
CA ASP A 25 7.71 -10.49 11.38
C ASP A 25 6.92 -9.70 10.34
N ILE A 26 5.67 -9.34 10.64
CA ILE A 26 4.80 -8.61 9.71
C ILE A 26 4.10 -7.47 10.45
N ILE A 27 4.19 -6.26 9.87
CA ILE A 27 3.37 -5.14 10.34
C ILE A 27 2.23 -4.96 9.33
N THR A 28 0.99 -4.87 9.82
CA THR A 28 -0.15 -4.54 8.98
C THR A 28 -0.55 -3.09 9.23
N PHE A 29 -0.91 -2.39 8.15
CA PHE A 29 -1.37 -1.02 8.21
C PHE A 29 -2.82 -0.97 7.79
N ARG A 30 -3.65 -0.30 8.59
CA ARG A 30 -5.10 -0.28 8.40
C ARG A 30 -5.64 1.12 8.32
N LEU A 31 -6.74 1.25 7.59
CA LEU A 31 -7.56 2.45 7.59
C LEU A 31 -8.98 2.00 7.96
N GLU A 32 -9.50 2.51 9.07
CA GLU A 32 -10.82 2.13 9.59
C GLU A 32 -10.95 0.60 9.67
N GLY A 33 -9.89 -0.04 10.19
CA GLY A 33 -9.86 -1.49 10.35
C GLY A 33 -9.54 -2.29 9.12
N LYS A 34 -9.44 -1.67 7.95
CA LYS A 34 -9.19 -2.38 6.69
C LYS A 34 -7.70 -2.35 6.35
N ILE A 35 -7.12 -3.53 6.14
CA ILE A 35 -5.69 -3.65 5.81
C ILE A 35 -5.48 -3.20 4.37
N PHE A 36 -4.44 -2.38 4.15
CA PHE A 36 -4.07 -1.99 2.79
C PHE A 36 -2.59 -2.16 2.50
N VAL A 37 -1.73 -2.28 3.52
CA VAL A 37 -0.30 -2.55 3.36
C VAL A 37 0.11 -3.56 4.41
N CYS A 38 0.94 -4.53 4.01
CA CYS A 38 1.60 -5.45 4.94
C CYS A 38 3.09 -5.36 4.66
N LEU A 39 3.87 -5.13 5.72
CA LEU A 39 5.32 -4.95 5.59
C LEU A 39 6.03 -6.08 6.31
N TRP A 40 6.83 -6.86 5.57
CA TRP A 40 7.63 -7.93 6.15
C TRP A 40 8.91 -7.34 6.71
N LEU A 41 9.19 -7.70 7.98
CA LEU A 41 10.35 -7.17 8.69
C LEU A 41 11.59 -8.04 8.53
N GLY A 42 11.41 -9.22 7.92
CA GLY A 42 12.50 -10.19 7.79
C GLY A 42 12.51 -11.12 8.99
N GLY A 43 13.18 -12.24 8.85
CA GLY A 43 13.21 -13.27 9.88
C GLY A 43 11.93 -14.10 9.87
N GLY A 44 11.94 -15.16 10.66
CA GLY A 44 10.77 -16.04 10.71
C GLY A 44 10.59 -16.83 9.42
N GLU A 45 9.44 -17.46 9.31
CA GLU A 45 9.16 -18.33 8.17
C GLU A 45 8.82 -17.55 6.90
N HIS A 46 8.60 -16.24 7.02
CA HIS A 46 8.27 -15.41 5.87
C HIS A 46 9.49 -14.72 5.26
N ASP A 47 10.68 -15.00 5.79
CA ASP A 47 11.91 -14.39 5.29
C ASP A 47 12.31 -15.04 3.97
N ILE A 48 12.38 -14.23 2.91
CA ILE A 48 12.76 -14.72 1.58
C ILE A 48 14.07 -14.03 1.20
N LYS A 49 15.16 -14.67 1.56
CA LYS A 49 16.49 -14.06 1.45
C LYS A 49 16.92 -13.79 0.02
N GLU A 50 16.54 -14.68 -0.90
CA GLU A 50 16.95 -14.52 -2.28
C GLU A 50 16.26 -13.38 -2.99
N THR A 51 15.04 -13.01 -2.53
CA THR A 51 14.26 -11.96 -3.19
C THR A 51 14.33 -10.63 -2.47
N GLY A 52 14.84 -10.63 -1.22
CA GLY A 52 14.94 -9.42 -0.44
C GLY A 52 13.66 -9.06 0.30
N PRO A 53 13.68 -7.92 0.99
CA PRO A 53 12.51 -7.49 1.76
C PRO A 53 11.37 -7.05 0.83
N ARG A 54 10.14 -7.23 1.32
CA ARG A 54 8.98 -6.92 0.50
C ARG A 54 7.84 -6.34 1.34
N LEU A 55 6.92 -5.69 0.64
CA LEU A 55 5.63 -5.31 1.22
C LEU A 55 4.53 -5.79 0.29
N ALA A 56 3.34 -6.01 0.83
CA ALA A 56 2.17 -6.35 0.04
C ALA A 56 1.25 -5.14 0.00
N LEU A 57 0.75 -4.82 -1.19
CA LEU A 57 -0.14 -3.68 -1.41
C LEU A 57 -1.46 -4.16 -1.98
N LYS A 58 -2.56 -3.60 -1.45
CA LYS A 58 -3.87 -3.84 -2.01
C LYS A 58 -4.11 -2.82 -3.13
N LEU A 59 -4.35 -3.32 -4.33
CA LEU A 59 -4.59 -2.46 -5.51
C LEU A 59 -5.76 -3.04 -6.30
N SER A 60 -6.29 -2.26 -7.24
CA SER A 60 -7.33 -2.80 -8.12
C SER A 60 -6.75 -3.93 -8.97
N PRO A 61 -7.58 -4.88 -9.43
CA PRO A 61 -7.08 -5.96 -10.28
C PRO A 61 -6.36 -5.45 -11.52
N GLU A 62 -6.87 -4.40 -12.16
CA GLU A 62 -6.27 -3.83 -13.35
C GLU A 62 -4.90 -3.24 -13.05
N ARG A 63 -4.78 -2.54 -11.92
CA ARG A 63 -3.50 -1.94 -11.54
C ARG A 63 -2.48 -3.00 -11.17
N ASN A 64 -2.91 -4.07 -10.50
CA ASN A 64 -2.03 -5.19 -10.18
C ASN A 64 -1.45 -5.80 -11.45
N GLU A 65 -2.29 -6.05 -12.45
CA GLU A 65 -1.82 -6.61 -13.72
C GLU A 65 -0.84 -5.68 -14.42
N GLU A 66 -1.16 -4.40 -14.43
CA GLU A 66 -0.32 -3.39 -15.09
C GLU A 66 1.08 -3.35 -14.46
N LEU A 67 1.14 -3.27 -13.13
CA LEU A 67 2.42 -3.18 -12.45
C LEU A 67 3.23 -4.46 -12.59
N ARG A 68 2.57 -5.62 -12.54
CA ARG A 68 3.26 -6.91 -12.70
C ARG A 68 3.85 -7.06 -14.08
N SER A 69 3.20 -6.48 -15.09
CA SER A 69 3.72 -6.55 -16.45
C SER A 69 4.88 -5.60 -16.69
N GLN A 70 4.97 -4.52 -15.92
CA GLN A 70 6.00 -3.50 -16.11
C GLN A 70 7.22 -3.69 -15.22
N PHE A 71 7.04 -4.30 -14.06
CA PHE A 71 8.11 -4.39 -13.06
C PHE A 71 8.30 -5.82 -12.59
N GLU A 72 9.49 -6.36 -12.80
CA GLU A 72 9.84 -7.70 -12.32
C GLU A 72 9.71 -7.80 -10.80
N ALA A 73 9.97 -6.70 -10.09
CA ALA A 73 9.92 -6.68 -8.65
C ALA A 73 8.51 -6.61 -8.08
N VAL A 74 7.49 -6.61 -8.94
CA VAL A 74 6.09 -6.67 -8.52
C VAL A 74 5.52 -8.01 -8.93
N THR A 75 5.08 -8.82 -7.96
CA THR A 75 4.62 -10.19 -8.19
C THR A 75 3.26 -10.40 -7.54
N PRO A 76 2.52 -11.45 -7.96
CA PRO A 76 1.29 -11.79 -7.23
C PRO A 76 1.61 -12.06 -5.76
N ALA A 77 0.77 -11.56 -4.88
CA ALA A 77 1.01 -11.69 -3.44
C ALA A 77 0.96 -13.16 -3.03
N TRP A 78 1.93 -13.57 -2.22
CA TRP A 78 2.05 -14.96 -1.84
C TRP A 78 1.02 -15.36 -0.78
N HIS A 79 0.77 -14.48 0.19
CA HIS A 79 -0.11 -14.81 1.31
C HIS A 79 -1.52 -14.23 1.20
N TRP A 80 -1.79 -13.43 0.18
CA TRP A 80 -3.04 -12.70 0.06
C TRP A 80 -3.73 -13.04 -1.25
N ASN A 81 -4.96 -12.63 -1.41
CA ASN A 81 -5.69 -12.82 -2.66
C ASN A 81 -4.91 -12.17 -3.81
N LYS A 82 -4.48 -12.98 -4.77
CA LYS A 82 -3.57 -12.53 -5.83
C LYS A 82 -4.23 -11.57 -6.82
N LYS A 83 -5.54 -11.55 -6.86
CA LYS A 83 -6.28 -10.62 -7.73
C LYS A 83 -6.21 -9.19 -7.20
N HIS A 84 -6.24 -9.06 -5.87
CA HIS A 84 -6.31 -7.75 -5.22
C HIS A 84 -5.02 -7.31 -4.55
N TRP A 85 -4.02 -8.18 -4.48
CA TRP A 85 -2.79 -7.90 -3.74
C TRP A 85 -1.57 -8.24 -4.56
N SER A 86 -0.55 -7.39 -4.49
CA SER A 86 0.75 -7.65 -5.09
C SER A 86 1.84 -7.51 -4.04
N ASP A 87 2.85 -8.37 -4.16
CA ASP A 87 4.09 -8.21 -3.40
C ASP A 87 5.01 -7.28 -4.18
N VAL A 88 5.63 -6.35 -3.46
CA VAL A 88 6.57 -5.39 -4.04
C VAL A 88 7.91 -5.54 -3.32
N TYR A 89 8.95 -5.89 -4.06
CA TYR A 89 10.30 -5.97 -3.53
C TYR A 89 10.91 -4.58 -3.62
N TYR A 90 10.63 -3.76 -2.62
CA TYR A 90 10.76 -2.32 -2.68
C TYR A 90 12.19 -1.81 -2.83
N GLU A 91 13.19 -2.63 -2.48
CA GLU A 91 14.58 -2.20 -2.68
C GLU A 91 14.96 -2.17 -4.15
N GLN A 92 14.18 -2.83 -5.00
CA GLN A 92 14.41 -2.88 -6.44
C GLN A 92 13.58 -1.86 -7.21
N ILE A 93 12.86 -1.00 -6.50
CA ILE A 93 11.94 -0.02 -7.10
C ILE A 93 12.33 1.37 -6.60
N GLU A 94 12.20 2.37 -7.47
CA GLU A 94 12.48 3.74 -7.07
C GLU A 94 11.56 4.16 -5.92
N ASP A 95 12.10 4.89 -4.97
CA ASP A 95 11.38 5.31 -3.77
C ASP A 95 10.10 6.06 -4.10
N THR A 96 10.15 6.94 -5.10
CA THR A 96 8.98 7.73 -5.48
C THR A 96 7.84 6.85 -5.97
N LEU A 97 8.17 5.76 -6.66
CA LEU A 97 7.15 4.82 -7.13
C LEU A 97 6.57 4.02 -5.98
N VAL A 98 7.42 3.58 -5.04
CA VAL A 98 6.93 2.86 -3.86
C VAL A 98 5.94 3.75 -3.09
N GLN A 99 6.31 5.01 -2.90
CA GLN A 99 5.46 5.97 -2.21
C GLN A 99 4.13 6.17 -2.94
N GLU A 100 4.20 6.29 -4.26
CA GLU A 100 3.01 6.49 -5.07
C GLU A 100 2.06 5.30 -4.96
N TRP A 101 2.59 4.08 -5.01
CA TRP A 101 1.77 2.88 -4.93
C TRP A 101 1.16 2.68 -3.55
N ILE A 102 1.90 3.03 -2.49
CA ILE A 102 1.33 3.00 -1.13
C ILE A 102 0.16 3.98 -1.05
N ARG A 103 0.33 5.17 -1.61
CA ARG A 103 -0.73 6.17 -1.64
C ARG A 103 -1.94 5.68 -2.42
N GLU A 104 -1.71 5.03 -3.58
CA GLU A 104 -2.81 4.44 -4.36
C GLU A 104 -3.59 3.42 -3.54
N SER A 105 -2.88 2.58 -2.80
CA SER A 105 -3.51 1.57 -1.95
C SER A 105 -4.37 2.22 -0.87
N TYR A 106 -3.84 3.26 -0.22
CA TYR A 106 -4.57 4.02 0.77
C TYR A 106 -5.85 4.62 0.19
N LEU A 107 -5.73 5.26 -0.97
CA LEU A 107 -6.88 5.91 -1.61
C LEU A 107 -7.92 4.89 -2.07
N LEU A 108 -7.48 3.72 -2.51
CA LEU A 108 -8.39 2.65 -2.91
C LEU A 108 -9.26 2.22 -1.73
N VAL A 109 -8.64 1.96 -0.58
CA VAL A 109 -9.38 1.54 0.60
C VAL A 109 -10.27 2.67 1.09
N ALA A 110 -9.77 3.90 1.12
CA ALA A 110 -10.55 5.05 1.54
C ALA A 110 -11.78 5.24 0.66
N SER A 111 -11.64 5.01 -0.65
CA SER A 111 -12.74 5.21 -1.60
C SER A 111 -13.88 4.22 -1.39
N LYS A 112 -13.61 3.11 -0.71
CA LYS A 112 -14.62 2.06 -0.48
C LYS A 112 -15.29 2.18 0.88
N LEU A 113 -14.92 3.18 1.66
CA LEU A 113 -15.55 3.41 2.96
C LEU A 113 -16.95 4.02 2.76
N PRO A 114 -17.85 3.87 3.75
CA PRO A 114 -19.13 4.57 3.70
C PRO A 114 -18.95 6.07 3.49
N LYS A 115 -19.89 6.69 2.83
CA LYS A 115 -19.77 8.09 2.42
C LYS A 115 -19.38 9.02 3.56
N ALA A 116 -20.01 8.85 4.72
CA ALA A 116 -19.74 9.72 5.86
C ALA A 116 -18.30 9.63 6.36
N MET A 117 -17.72 8.42 6.31
CA MET A 117 -16.34 8.20 6.72
C MET A 117 -15.37 8.62 5.62
N ARG A 118 -15.74 8.37 4.38
CA ARG A 118 -14.88 8.64 3.23
C ARG A 118 -14.46 10.11 3.16
N GLN A 119 -15.34 11.01 3.54
CA GLN A 119 -15.08 12.44 3.47
C GLN A 119 -13.94 12.88 4.38
N LYS A 120 -13.62 12.10 5.41
CA LYS A 120 -12.48 12.40 6.29
C LYS A 120 -11.15 12.20 5.59
N TYR A 121 -11.08 11.25 4.67
CA TYR A 121 -9.81 10.79 4.09
C TYR A 121 -9.62 11.24 2.65
N ILE A 122 -10.72 11.41 1.93
CA ILE A 122 -10.70 11.91 0.55
C ILE A 122 -11.55 13.16 0.53
N PRO A 123 -10.94 14.32 0.82
CA PRO A 123 -11.69 15.57 0.76
C PRO A 123 -12.19 15.79 -0.66
N SER A 124 -13.29 16.48 -0.79
CA SER A 124 -13.80 16.86 -2.10
C SER A 124 -12.67 17.52 -2.88
N PRO A 125 -12.49 17.17 -4.17
CA PRO A 125 -11.42 17.81 -4.92
C PRO A 125 -11.59 19.33 -4.89
N PRO A 126 -10.48 20.07 -4.80
CA PRO A 126 -10.59 21.54 -4.91
C PRO A 126 -11.25 21.84 -6.24
N LEU A 127 -12.19 22.72 -6.17
CA LEU A 127 -12.88 23.11 -7.38
C LEU A 127 -11.88 23.67 -8.34
N ALA A 128 -11.77 23.21 -9.35
CA ALA A 128 -10.66 23.18 -10.13
C ALA A 128 -9.92 24.26 -10.64
N VAL A 129 -9.88 23.96 -9.90
CA VAL A 129 -9.51 24.04 -10.02
C VAL A 129 -8.91 23.96 -10.54
N GLU A 130 -8.80 23.70 -10.49
CA GLU A 130 -8.61 23.08 -10.65
C GLU A 130 -8.40 23.01 -11.35
N ASP A 131 -8.07 23.64 -11.65
CA ASP A 131 -8.18 23.18 -12.00
C ASP A 131 -8.33 23.48 -12.41
N GLY A 132 -8.21 24.41 -12.73
CA GLY A 132 -8.53 24.26 -12.66
C GLY A 132 -8.94 24.61 -12.77
N VAL A 133 -8.87 25.08 -12.86
CA VAL A 133 -9.58 25.00 -12.63
C VAL A 133 -10.11 25.04 -12.62
N LYS A 134 -10.30 25.49 -12.72
CA LYS A 134 -10.95 25.27 -12.46
C LYS A 134 -11.52 25.22 -12.19
N LYS A 135 -11.54 25.90 -12.44
CA LYS A 135 -12.21 25.69 -11.97
C LYS A 135 -12.37 25.53 -11.93
#